data_c9835f1199cd889a0ccdb81117fb3656
#
_entry.id   c9835f1199cd889a0ccdb81117fb3656
#
_cell.length_a   1.000
_cell.length_b   1.000
_cell.length_c   1.000
_cell.angle_alpha   90.00
_cell.angle_beta   90.00
_cell.angle_gamma   90.00
#
_symmetry.space_group_name_H-M   'P 1'
#
loop_
_entity.id
_entity.type
_entity.pdbx_description
1 polymer ?
#
loop_
_entity_poly.entity_id
_entity_poly.type
_entity_poly.pdbx_seq_one_letter_code
_entity_poly.pdbx_strand_id
1 'polypeptide(L)'
;RLKRNNSVDFDDLLMLPIVLFRKYPNILKEYQEQYKYILIDEYQDTNEAQYLLAKMISAKYKNICVVGDDSQSIYSWRGSNYKNILNFEKDYPDCKTVYLEQNYRSTKTIIEASNELIKNNVHRKDKNLWTDNEEGVKIEYHIASNEKDEAYYVIREINKLIDEGTKLSDIAILYRTNAQSQNFEKELVLSNIPYKVVGSVYFYNRKEIKDLMAYLKLIYNKDDDVSLMRIINVPRRKIGKMTIDKLREKANDLNVSLYDAIDSGKELEFKNLIEELRSQKDEMTLANFIQLVLDKTNLIKELESENTIEAETRIENLNEFKTIAIQFEENYGIISLEDFLNEISLVADITEYKNNDGITLMTVHSAKGLEFDNVFIVGLEESIFP
;
A
#
# COMPACT_ATOMS: atom_id res chain seq x y z
N ARG A 1 -21.42 19.13 11.23
CA ARG A 1 -20.34 18.85 12.20
C ARG A 1 -19.13 19.73 11.94
N LEU A 2 -18.56 19.77 10.72
CA LEU A 2 -17.39 20.57 10.33
C LEU A 2 -17.57 22.05 10.68
N LYS A 3 -18.68 22.67 10.28
CA LYS A 3 -18.96 24.09 10.56
C LYS A 3 -18.97 24.43 12.05
N ARG A 4 -19.46 23.53 12.94
CA ARG A 4 -19.44 23.73 14.39
C ARG A 4 -18.02 23.68 14.96
N ASN A 5 -17.14 22.93 14.34
CA ASN A 5 -15.74 22.78 14.75
C ASN A 5 -14.83 23.81 14.06
N ASN A 6 -15.37 24.75 13.30
CA ASN A 6 -14.62 25.70 12.48
C ASN A 6 -13.54 25.01 11.62
N SER A 7 -13.94 23.89 11.00
CA SER A 7 -13.06 23.01 10.22
C SER A 7 -13.63 22.82 8.82
N VAL A 8 -12.76 22.45 7.88
CA VAL A 8 -13.07 22.08 6.50
C VAL A 8 -12.48 20.70 6.21
N ASP A 9 -13.05 19.99 5.25
CA ASP A 9 -12.44 18.78 4.71
C ASP A 9 -11.61 19.07 3.45
N PHE A 10 -11.02 18.04 2.86
CA PHE A 10 -10.15 18.21 1.68
C PHE A 10 -10.92 18.73 0.46
N ASP A 11 -12.16 18.32 0.26
CA ASP A 11 -13.00 18.80 -0.85
C ASP A 11 -13.35 20.27 -0.67
N ASP A 12 -13.63 20.69 0.56
CA ASP A 12 -13.89 22.07 0.91
C ASP A 12 -12.71 23.00 0.56
N LEU A 13 -11.46 22.52 0.65
CA LEU A 13 -10.27 23.30 0.29
C LEU A 13 -10.26 23.74 -1.18
N LEU A 14 -10.92 22.99 -2.06
CA LEU A 14 -11.07 23.33 -3.48
C LEU A 14 -12.40 24.06 -3.75
N MET A 15 -13.49 23.56 -3.17
CA MET A 15 -14.83 24.03 -3.48
C MET A 15 -15.14 25.40 -2.84
N LEU A 16 -14.74 25.61 -1.59
CA LEU A 16 -15.04 26.87 -0.88
C LEU A 16 -14.34 28.09 -1.49
N PRO A 17 -13.07 28.05 -1.95
CA PRO A 17 -12.45 29.14 -2.69
C PRO A 17 -13.20 29.52 -3.96
N ILE A 18 -13.69 28.53 -4.73
CA ILE A 18 -14.49 28.78 -5.94
C ILE A 18 -15.80 29.50 -5.59
N VAL A 19 -16.50 29.03 -4.54
CA VAL A 19 -17.74 29.66 -4.05
C VAL A 19 -17.46 31.08 -3.56
N LEU A 20 -16.36 31.24 -2.80
CA LEU A 20 -15.93 32.55 -2.28
C LEU A 20 -15.65 33.54 -3.42
N PHE A 21 -14.87 33.14 -4.41
CA PHE A 21 -14.50 33.98 -5.55
C PHE A 21 -15.70 34.36 -6.43
N ARG A 22 -16.68 33.45 -6.60
CA ARG A 22 -17.92 33.73 -7.30
C ARG A 22 -18.80 34.72 -6.54
N LYS A 23 -18.88 34.59 -5.22
CA LYS A 23 -19.72 35.40 -4.36
C LYS A 23 -19.12 36.77 -4.07
N TYR A 24 -17.80 36.86 -3.99
CA TYR A 24 -17.06 38.06 -3.62
C TYR A 24 -15.96 38.38 -4.64
N PRO A 25 -16.28 39.00 -5.78
CA PRO A 25 -15.33 39.31 -6.85
C PRO A 25 -14.14 40.19 -6.43
N ASN A 26 -14.33 41.03 -5.42
CA ASN A 26 -13.25 41.84 -4.84
C ASN A 26 -12.16 41.00 -4.22
N ILE A 27 -12.53 39.92 -3.53
CA ILE A 27 -11.55 38.95 -2.97
C ILE A 27 -10.81 38.27 -4.10
N LEU A 28 -11.50 37.79 -5.14
CA LEU A 28 -10.86 37.24 -6.32
C LEU A 28 -9.83 38.20 -6.92
N LYS A 29 -10.20 39.50 -7.02
CA LYS A 29 -9.32 40.54 -7.57
C LYS A 29 -8.03 40.69 -6.74
N GLU A 30 -8.10 40.60 -5.42
CA GLU A 30 -6.92 40.63 -4.53
C GLU A 30 -5.96 39.48 -4.86
N TYR A 31 -6.48 38.25 -4.97
CA TYR A 31 -5.67 37.09 -5.36
C TYR A 31 -5.11 37.20 -6.79
N GLN A 32 -5.87 37.73 -7.72
CA GLN A 32 -5.38 37.99 -9.08
C GLN A 32 -4.27 39.05 -9.11
N GLU A 33 -4.28 40.05 -8.22
CA GLU A 33 -3.19 41.01 -8.09
C GLU A 33 -1.96 40.41 -7.43
N GLN A 34 -2.17 39.50 -6.50
CA GLN A 34 -1.09 38.83 -5.79
C GLN A 34 -0.36 37.81 -6.69
N TYR A 35 -1.13 36.97 -7.44
CA TYR A 35 -0.60 35.91 -8.29
C TYR A 35 -0.62 36.31 -9.76
N LYS A 36 0.41 37.06 -10.17
CA LYS A 36 0.55 37.55 -11.56
C LYS A 36 1.05 36.48 -12.54
N TYR A 37 1.73 35.46 -12.06
CA TYR A 37 2.23 34.32 -12.81
C TYR A 37 1.77 33.05 -12.14
N ILE A 38 1.23 32.10 -12.91
CA ILE A 38 0.73 30.83 -12.44
C ILE A 38 1.43 29.74 -13.26
N LEU A 39 2.09 28.82 -12.56
CA LEU A 39 2.71 27.64 -13.15
C LEU A 39 2.07 26.42 -12.53
N ILE A 40 1.63 25.48 -13.37
CA ILE A 40 0.99 24.23 -12.94
C ILE A 40 1.68 23.08 -13.64
N ASP A 41 2.21 22.17 -12.83
CA ASP A 41 2.77 20.91 -13.30
C ASP A 41 1.73 19.80 -13.25
N GLU A 42 1.97 18.70 -13.99
CA GLU A 42 1.08 17.53 -14.07
C GLU A 42 -0.38 17.91 -14.40
N TYR A 43 -0.57 18.87 -15.30
CA TYR A 43 -1.88 19.48 -15.56
C TYR A 43 -2.94 18.48 -16.04
N GLN A 44 -2.55 17.34 -16.65
CA GLN A 44 -3.45 16.26 -17.06
C GLN A 44 -4.14 15.58 -15.89
N ASP A 45 -3.61 15.72 -14.66
CA ASP A 45 -4.17 15.11 -13.45
C ASP A 45 -5.12 16.05 -12.70
N THR A 46 -5.34 17.26 -13.21
CA THR A 46 -6.27 18.21 -12.59
C THR A 46 -7.71 17.74 -12.72
N ASN A 47 -8.49 17.90 -11.64
CA ASN A 47 -9.94 17.75 -11.69
C ASN A 47 -10.63 19.06 -12.09
N GLU A 48 -11.95 19.02 -12.29
CA GLU A 48 -12.72 20.17 -12.74
C GLU A 48 -12.66 21.37 -11.78
N ALA A 49 -12.62 21.12 -10.46
CA ALA A 49 -12.52 22.19 -9.47
C ALA A 49 -11.16 22.89 -9.51
N GLN A 50 -10.09 22.12 -9.61
CA GLN A 50 -8.73 22.65 -9.76
C GLN A 50 -8.55 23.45 -11.04
N TYR A 51 -9.05 22.91 -12.17
CA TYR A 51 -9.08 23.63 -13.45
C TYR A 51 -9.81 24.95 -13.33
N LEU A 52 -11.02 24.96 -12.76
CA LEU A 52 -11.82 26.17 -12.60
C LEU A 52 -11.14 27.20 -11.70
N LEU A 53 -10.54 26.77 -10.59
CA LEU A 53 -9.80 27.63 -9.67
C LEU A 53 -8.61 28.29 -10.37
N ALA A 54 -7.80 27.51 -11.11
CA ALA A 54 -6.69 28.03 -11.90
C ALA A 54 -7.16 29.06 -12.94
N LYS A 55 -8.25 28.78 -13.66
CA LYS A 55 -8.86 29.67 -14.65
C LYS A 55 -9.36 30.99 -14.03
N MET A 56 -9.99 30.94 -12.84
CA MET A 56 -10.45 32.14 -12.13
C MET A 56 -9.28 33.04 -11.71
N ILE A 57 -8.23 32.46 -11.12
CA ILE A 57 -7.08 33.25 -10.63
C ILE A 57 -6.27 33.82 -11.82
N SER A 58 -6.06 33.05 -12.88
CA SER A 58 -5.27 33.49 -14.04
C SER A 58 -5.98 34.48 -14.96
N ALA A 59 -7.29 34.64 -14.83
CA ALA A 59 -8.14 35.36 -15.80
C ALA A 59 -7.73 36.81 -16.06
N LYS A 60 -7.14 37.48 -15.07
CA LYS A 60 -6.75 38.90 -15.20
C LYS A 60 -5.51 39.11 -16.06
N TYR A 61 -4.43 38.40 -15.74
CA TYR A 61 -3.15 38.61 -16.41
C TYR A 61 -2.89 37.60 -17.52
N LYS A 62 -3.57 36.46 -17.52
CA LYS A 62 -3.38 35.33 -18.44
C LYS A 62 -1.94 34.82 -18.54
N ASN A 63 -1.10 35.16 -17.54
CA ASN A 63 0.26 34.64 -17.40
C ASN A 63 0.22 33.26 -16.75
N ILE A 64 -0.25 32.28 -17.49
CA ILE A 64 -0.34 30.89 -17.05
C ILE A 64 0.54 30.01 -17.92
N CYS A 65 1.33 29.16 -17.27
CA CYS A 65 2.11 28.11 -17.90
C CYS A 65 1.69 26.77 -17.30
N VAL A 66 1.33 25.83 -18.14
CA VAL A 66 0.98 24.46 -17.71
C VAL A 66 1.96 23.48 -18.33
N VAL A 67 2.39 22.52 -17.56
CA VAL A 67 3.21 21.40 -18.00
C VAL A 67 2.45 20.12 -17.76
N GLY A 68 2.54 19.17 -18.67
CA GLY A 68 1.87 17.88 -18.51
C GLY A 68 1.93 17.01 -19.75
N ASP A 69 1.48 15.80 -19.60
CA ASP A 69 1.45 14.77 -20.63
C ASP A 69 0.09 14.06 -20.61
N ASP A 70 -0.72 14.29 -21.62
CA ASP A 70 -2.04 13.68 -21.78
C ASP A 70 -2.01 12.16 -21.75
N SER A 71 -0.90 11.55 -22.19
CA SER A 71 -0.69 10.10 -22.15
C SER A 71 -0.38 9.54 -20.74
N GLN A 72 -0.03 10.41 -19.78
CA GLN A 72 0.26 10.05 -18.40
C GLN A 72 -0.90 10.32 -17.42
N SER A 73 -2.11 10.57 -17.92
CA SER A 73 -3.31 10.75 -17.08
C SER A 73 -3.84 9.40 -16.60
N ILE A 74 -3.43 8.98 -15.40
CA ILE A 74 -3.79 7.70 -14.80
C ILE A 74 -4.68 7.81 -13.55
N TYR A 75 -5.13 9.03 -13.20
CA TYR A 75 -5.94 9.31 -12.00
C TYR A 75 -7.42 9.63 -12.30
N SER A 76 -7.98 9.14 -13.43
CA SER A 76 -9.38 9.37 -13.79
C SER A 76 -10.36 8.87 -12.70
N TRP A 77 -10.04 7.78 -12.03
CA TRP A 77 -10.81 7.23 -10.91
C TRP A 77 -10.82 8.14 -9.66
N ARG A 78 -9.90 9.10 -9.57
CA ARG A 78 -9.88 10.19 -8.56
C ARG A 78 -10.50 11.48 -9.08
N GLY A 79 -11.12 11.46 -10.26
CA GLY A 79 -11.78 12.61 -10.86
C GLY A 79 -10.88 13.51 -11.69
N SER A 80 -9.65 13.09 -12.03
CA SER A 80 -8.83 13.84 -13.00
C SER A 80 -9.48 13.82 -14.38
N ASN A 81 -9.33 14.93 -15.11
CA ASN A 81 -9.87 15.10 -16.43
C ASN A 81 -8.78 15.52 -17.43
N TYR A 82 -8.24 14.52 -18.15
CA TYR A 82 -7.19 14.76 -19.17
C TYR A 82 -7.62 15.72 -20.27
N LYS A 83 -8.93 15.96 -20.44
CA LYS A 83 -9.45 16.95 -21.39
C LYS A 83 -9.03 18.38 -21.04
N ASN A 84 -8.71 18.64 -19.77
CA ASN A 84 -8.24 19.94 -19.32
C ASN A 84 -6.97 20.37 -20.07
N ILE A 85 -5.98 19.46 -20.21
CA ILE A 85 -4.76 19.75 -20.96
C ILE A 85 -5.02 19.79 -22.49
N LEU A 86 -5.85 18.89 -23.02
CA LEU A 86 -6.19 18.88 -24.44
C LEU A 86 -6.95 20.15 -24.89
N ASN A 87 -7.78 20.69 -24.02
CA ASN A 87 -8.58 21.90 -24.31
C ASN A 87 -7.87 23.21 -23.94
N PHE A 88 -6.67 23.15 -23.38
CA PHE A 88 -5.95 24.35 -22.91
C PHE A 88 -5.80 25.42 -24.02
N GLU A 89 -5.46 25.02 -25.24
CA GLU A 89 -5.35 25.91 -26.40
C GLU A 89 -6.68 26.57 -26.79
N LYS A 90 -7.83 25.93 -26.50
CA LYS A 90 -9.15 26.52 -26.72
C LYS A 90 -9.45 27.59 -25.67
N ASP A 91 -9.04 27.35 -24.42
CA ASP A 91 -9.24 28.32 -23.34
C ASP A 91 -8.29 29.52 -23.42
N TYR A 92 -7.09 29.28 -23.97
CA TYR A 92 -6.04 30.28 -24.14
C TYR A 92 -5.53 30.29 -25.60
N PRO A 93 -6.29 30.90 -26.55
CA PRO A 93 -5.96 30.83 -27.98
C PRO A 93 -4.59 31.43 -28.35
N ASP A 94 -4.10 32.33 -27.51
CA ASP A 94 -2.79 33.00 -27.74
C ASP A 94 -1.62 32.21 -27.07
N CYS A 95 -1.87 31.03 -26.50
CA CYS A 95 -0.82 30.26 -25.87
C CYS A 95 0.17 29.71 -26.88
N LYS A 96 1.43 29.55 -26.43
CA LYS A 96 2.49 28.91 -27.20
C LYS A 96 2.70 27.51 -26.66
N THR A 97 2.49 26.49 -27.48
CA THR A 97 2.77 25.10 -27.16
C THR A 97 4.19 24.73 -27.54
N VAL A 98 4.91 24.11 -26.61
CA VAL A 98 6.26 23.57 -26.81
C VAL A 98 6.25 22.11 -26.43
N TYR A 99 6.75 21.25 -27.31
CA TYR A 99 6.87 19.81 -27.05
C TYR A 99 8.25 19.49 -26.49
N LEU A 100 8.29 18.77 -25.36
CA LEU A 100 9.50 18.28 -24.73
C LEU A 100 9.64 16.79 -25.11
N GLU A 101 10.19 16.52 -26.30
CA GLU A 101 10.24 15.17 -26.86
C GLU A 101 11.52 14.42 -26.49
N GLN A 102 12.57 15.12 -26.05
CA GLN A 102 13.79 14.48 -25.60
C GLN A 102 13.62 13.90 -24.20
N ASN A 103 13.85 12.59 -24.07
CA ASN A 103 13.86 11.87 -22.80
C ASN A 103 15.31 11.67 -22.34
N TYR A 104 15.57 11.92 -21.06
CA TYR A 104 16.88 11.82 -20.43
C TYR A 104 16.99 10.67 -19.44
N ARG A 105 15.88 9.96 -19.18
CA ARG A 105 15.77 8.92 -18.16
C ARG A 105 16.08 7.54 -18.73
N SER A 106 15.40 7.17 -19.79
CA SER A 106 15.31 5.79 -20.28
C SER A 106 16.23 5.54 -21.49
N THR A 107 16.57 4.28 -21.70
CA THR A 107 17.29 3.78 -22.88
C THR A 107 16.42 3.80 -24.14
N LYS A 108 17.02 3.70 -25.33
CA LYS A 108 16.30 3.70 -26.62
C LYS A 108 15.27 2.58 -26.70
N THR A 109 15.65 1.37 -26.30
CA THR A 109 14.74 0.21 -26.30
C THR A 109 13.45 0.47 -25.52
N ILE A 110 13.53 1.12 -24.35
CA ILE A 110 12.35 1.45 -23.53
C ILE A 110 11.51 2.53 -24.22
N ILE A 111 12.15 3.58 -24.75
CA ILE A 111 11.48 4.69 -25.43
C ILE A 111 10.75 4.20 -26.69
N GLU A 112 11.37 3.34 -27.50
CA GLU A 112 10.75 2.77 -28.68
C GLU A 112 9.54 1.92 -28.32
N ALA A 113 9.66 1.04 -27.31
CA ALA A 113 8.53 0.23 -26.85
C ALA A 113 7.38 1.10 -26.33
N SER A 114 7.66 2.16 -25.57
CA SER A 114 6.65 3.08 -25.05
C SER A 114 5.96 3.88 -26.17
N ASN A 115 6.71 4.33 -27.18
CA ASN A 115 6.16 4.99 -28.35
C ASN A 115 5.21 4.06 -29.15
N GLU A 116 5.57 2.78 -29.29
CA GLU A 116 4.69 1.81 -29.96
C GLU A 116 3.43 1.54 -29.15
N LEU A 117 3.56 1.34 -27.84
CA LEU A 117 2.43 1.09 -26.97
C LEU A 117 1.41 2.23 -27.00
N ILE A 118 1.88 3.48 -26.90
CA ILE A 118 1.00 4.64 -26.78
C ILE A 118 0.26 4.97 -28.09
N LYS A 119 0.65 4.43 -29.23
CA LYS A 119 -0.09 4.57 -30.51
C LYS A 119 -1.51 4.01 -30.43
N ASN A 120 -1.78 3.08 -29.52
CA ASN A 120 -3.12 2.54 -29.30
C ASN A 120 -4.08 3.56 -28.67
N ASN A 121 -3.60 4.66 -28.08
CA ASN A 121 -4.43 5.72 -27.58
C ASN A 121 -4.90 6.65 -28.69
N VAL A 122 -6.20 6.65 -28.97
CA VAL A 122 -6.82 7.40 -30.08
C VAL A 122 -6.88 8.91 -29.80
N HIS A 123 -7.08 9.30 -28.53
CA HIS A 123 -7.26 10.69 -28.11
C HIS A 123 -6.01 11.23 -27.41
N ARG A 124 -4.99 11.57 -28.19
CA ARG A 124 -3.73 12.15 -27.68
C ARG A 124 -3.20 13.21 -28.62
N LYS A 125 -2.29 14.06 -28.11
CA LYS A 125 -1.45 14.91 -28.97
C LYS A 125 -0.32 14.06 -29.54
N ASP A 126 -0.11 14.16 -30.86
CA ASP A 126 1.00 13.45 -31.50
C ASP A 126 2.34 14.02 -31.03
N LYS A 127 3.15 13.16 -30.47
CA LYS A 127 4.53 13.40 -30.06
C LYS A 127 5.30 12.09 -30.19
N ASN A 128 6.60 12.21 -30.43
CA ASN A 128 7.49 11.07 -30.55
C ASN A 128 8.68 11.27 -29.63
N LEU A 129 8.72 10.53 -28.53
CA LEU A 129 9.82 10.61 -27.59
C LEU A 129 11.10 10.03 -28.24
N TRP A 130 12.22 10.67 -27.99
CA TRP A 130 13.53 10.21 -28.40
C TRP A 130 14.56 10.45 -27.30
N THR A 131 15.69 9.75 -27.35
CA THR A 131 16.77 9.88 -26.35
C THR A 131 18.15 9.76 -27.00
N ASP A 132 19.13 10.46 -26.43
CA ASP A 132 20.54 10.29 -26.75
C ASP A 132 21.21 9.19 -25.92
N ASN A 133 20.49 8.61 -24.95
CA ASN A 133 20.99 7.51 -24.14
C ASN A 133 21.33 6.29 -25.02
N GLU A 134 22.06 5.36 -24.45
CA GLU A 134 22.43 4.10 -25.12
C GLU A 134 21.21 3.23 -25.46
N GLU A 135 21.44 2.20 -26.28
CA GLU A 135 20.42 1.23 -26.69
C GLU A 135 19.77 0.57 -25.49
N GLY A 136 20.60 0.17 -24.51
CA GLY A 136 20.17 -0.57 -23.32
C GLY A 136 19.90 -2.06 -23.61
N VAL A 137 19.52 -2.77 -22.54
CA VAL A 137 19.15 -4.20 -22.62
C VAL A 137 17.75 -4.35 -23.24
N LYS A 138 17.48 -5.52 -23.80
CA LYS A 138 16.14 -5.86 -24.30
C LYS A 138 15.15 -6.00 -23.15
N ILE A 139 13.90 -5.64 -23.43
CA ILE A 139 12.79 -5.91 -22.50
C ILE A 139 12.56 -7.43 -22.49
N GLU A 140 12.63 -8.02 -21.32
CA GLU A 140 12.34 -9.44 -21.12
C GLU A 140 10.86 -9.65 -20.82
N TYR A 141 10.30 -10.72 -21.37
CA TYR A 141 8.92 -11.11 -21.15
C TYR A 141 8.88 -12.58 -20.70
N HIS A 142 8.22 -12.84 -19.58
CA HIS A 142 8.04 -14.16 -19.01
C HIS A 142 6.57 -14.50 -18.82
N ILE A 143 6.17 -15.71 -19.18
CA ILE A 143 4.83 -16.25 -18.93
C ILE A 143 4.95 -17.24 -17.79
N ALA A 144 4.40 -16.89 -16.65
CA ALA A 144 4.33 -17.77 -15.50
C ALA A 144 3.09 -18.66 -15.55
N SER A 145 3.16 -19.82 -14.92
CA SER A 145 2.05 -20.76 -14.80
C SER A 145 1.01 -20.35 -13.74
N ASN A 146 1.44 -19.56 -12.76
CA ASN A 146 0.64 -19.01 -11.68
C ASN A 146 1.41 -17.89 -10.98
N GLU A 147 0.77 -17.22 -10.01
CA GLU A 147 1.33 -16.09 -9.27
C GLU A 147 2.55 -16.43 -8.41
N LYS A 148 2.69 -17.69 -7.98
CA LYS A 148 3.88 -18.15 -7.23
C LYS A 148 5.08 -18.35 -8.15
N ASP A 149 4.85 -18.94 -9.31
CA ASP A 149 5.85 -19.11 -10.36
C ASP A 149 6.37 -17.75 -10.86
N GLU A 150 5.46 -16.76 -11.01
CA GLU A 150 5.81 -15.38 -11.33
C GLU A 150 6.74 -14.78 -10.27
N ALA A 151 6.37 -14.87 -8.99
CA ALA A 151 7.17 -14.35 -7.90
C ALA A 151 8.55 -15.04 -7.83
N TYR A 152 8.59 -16.37 -7.94
CA TYR A 152 9.83 -17.12 -7.97
C TYR A 152 10.75 -16.71 -9.13
N TYR A 153 10.18 -16.54 -10.33
CA TYR A 153 10.96 -16.07 -11.49
C TYR A 153 11.57 -14.69 -11.22
N VAL A 154 10.77 -13.74 -10.77
CA VAL A 154 11.20 -12.36 -10.48
C VAL A 154 12.32 -12.34 -9.44
N ILE A 155 12.18 -13.09 -8.34
CA ILE A 155 13.21 -13.14 -7.30
C ILE A 155 14.50 -13.79 -7.83
N ARG A 156 14.42 -14.78 -8.69
CA ARG A 156 15.59 -15.37 -9.33
C ARG A 156 16.34 -14.36 -10.22
N GLU A 157 15.62 -13.56 -11.00
CA GLU A 157 16.22 -12.50 -11.84
C GLU A 157 16.81 -11.37 -10.96
N ILE A 158 16.14 -11.02 -9.87
CA ILE A 158 16.67 -10.07 -8.88
C ILE A 158 17.99 -10.57 -8.27
N ASN A 159 18.08 -11.84 -7.91
CA ASN A 159 19.33 -12.41 -7.38
C ASN A 159 20.49 -12.29 -8.39
N LYS A 160 20.24 -12.48 -9.68
CA LYS A 160 21.27 -12.24 -10.71
C LYS A 160 21.74 -10.79 -10.73
N LEU A 161 20.83 -9.83 -10.66
CA LEU A 161 21.16 -8.41 -10.60
C LEU A 161 21.98 -8.07 -9.34
N ILE A 162 21.66 -8.68 -8.21
CA ILE A 162 22.43 -8.52 -6.95
C ILE A 162 23.83 -9.09 -7.13
N ASP A 163 23.97 -10.27 -7.73
CA ASP A 163 25.26 -10.91 -7.99
C ASP A 163 26.12 -10.09 -8.96
N GLU A 164 25.50 -9.34 -9.87
CA GLU A 164 26.15 -8.39 -10.79
C GLU A 164 26.48 -7.04 -10.12
N GLY A 165 26.09 -6.85 -8.85
CA GLY A 165 26.42 -5.66 -8.05
C GLY A 165 25.37 -4.54 -8.09
N THR A 166 24.16 -4.79 -8.61
CA THR A 166 23.06 -3.84 -8.57
C THR A 166 22.60 -3.58 -7.13
N LYS A 167 22.40 -2.31 -6.79
CA LYS A 167 21.89 -1.94 -5.47
C LYS A 167 20.40 -2.28 -5.35
N LEU A 168 19.99 -2.75 -4.18
CA LEU A 168 18.58 -3.06 -3.93
C LEU A 168 17.65 -1.86 -4.10
N SER A 169 18.13 -0.65 -3.76
CA SER A 169 17.38 0.60 -3.92
C SER A 169 17.03 0.94 -5.37
N ASP A 170 17.79 0.40 -6.32
CA ASP A 170 17.68 0.69 -7.74
C ASP A 170 16.75 -0.32 -8.47
N ILE A 171 16.13 -1.22 -7.68
CA ILE A 171 15.22 -2.27 -8.17
C ILE A 171 13.81 -1.98 -7.68
N ALA A 172 12.82 -2.03 -8.58
CA ALA A 172 11.41 -1.92 -8.24
C ALA A 172 10.57 -3.06 -8.82
N ILE A 173 9.60 -3.54 -8.03
CA ILE A 173 8.51 -4.43 -8.47
C ILE A 173 7.22 -3.62 -8.48
N LEU A 174 6.64 -3.47 -9.66
CA LEU A 174 5.45 -2.67 -9.90
C LEU A 174 4.26 -3.56 -10.24
N TYR A 175 3.15 -3.35 -9.54
CA TYR A 175 1.91 -4.11 -9.71
C TYR A 175 0.68 -3.19 -9.80
N ARG A 176 -0.46 -3.74 -10.18
CA ARG A 176 -1.71 -2.97 -10.33
C ARG A 176 -2.40 -2.71 -9.00
N THR A 177 -2.42 -3.70 -8.10
CA THR A 177 -3.12 -3.66 -6.81
C THR A 177 -2.20 -4.10 -5.68
N ASN A 178 -2.40 -3.55 -4.48
CA ASN A 178 -1.60 -3.89 -3.31
C ASN A 178 -1.72 -5.37 -2.88
N ALA A 179 -2.79 -6.06 -3.25
CA ALA A 179 -2.94 -7.49 -2.96
C ALA A 179 -1.86 -8.34 -3.65
N GLN A 180 -1.41 -7.93 -4.83
CA GLN A 180 -0.40 -8.64 -5.60
C GLN A 180 1.00 -8.62 -4.94
N SER A 181 1.27 -7.70 -3.99
CA SER A 181 2.57 -7.64 -3.30
C SER A 181 2.86 -8.88 -2.47
N GLN A 182 1.85 -9.60 -1.97
CA GLN A 182 2.00 -10.65 -0.97
C GLN A 182 2.94 -11.78 -1.39
N ASN A 183 2.80 -12.28 -2.61
CA ASN A 183 3.63 -13.37 -3.10
C ASN A 183 5.10 -12.94 -3.25
N PHE A 184 5.33 -11.69 -3.67
CA PHE A 184 6.68 -11.12 -3.77
C PHE A 184 7.28 -10.84 -2.39
N GLU A 185 6.52 -10.27 -1.47
CA GLU A 185 6.97 -10.04 -0.08
C GLU A 185 7.44 -11.35 0.56
N LYS A 186 6.66 -12.42 0.37
CA LYS A 186 6.97 -13.73 0.88
C LYS A 186 8.26 -14.30 0.28
N GLU A 187 8.41 -14.29 -1.04
CA GLU A 187 9.61 -14.82 -1.69
C GLU A 187 10.86 -13.99 -1.36
N LEU A 188 10.73 -12.66 -1.21
CA LEU A 188 11.82 -11.79 -0.75
C LEU A 188 12.26 -12.13 0.67
N VAL A 189 11.30 -12.45 1.55
CA VAL A 189 11.56 -12.92 2.91
C VAL A 189 12.31 -14.24 2.91
N LEU A 190 11.82 -15.24 2.18
CA LEU A 190 12.44 -16.56 2.06
C LEU A 190 13.86 -16.48 1.49
N SER A 191 14.09 -15.50 0.61
CA SER A 191 15.41 -15.22 0.02
C SER A 191 16.27 -14.29 0.87
N ASN A 192 15.80 -13.85 2.03
CA ASN A 192 16.49 -12.92 2.93
C ASN A 192 16.87 -11.58 2.26
N ILE A 193 16.05 -11.10 1.31
CA ILE A 193 16.26 -9.87 0.56
C ILE A 193 15.44 -8.73 1.21
N PRO A 194 16.08 -7.64 1.67
CA PRO A 194 15.39 -6.48 2.22
C PRO A 194 14.49 -5.79 1.17
N TYR A 195 13.29 -5.38 1.58
CA TYR A 195 12.35 -4.68 0.71
C TYR A 195 11.55 -3.62 1.48
N LYS A 196 10.94 -2.71 0.74
CA LYS A 196 9.97 -1.73 1.25
C LYS A 196 8.71 -1.71 0.39
N VAL A 197 7.55 -1.60 1.04
CA VAL A 197 6.25 -1.47 0.36
C VAL A 197 5.79 -0.02 0.47
N VAL A 198 5.57 0.65 -0.67
CA VAL A 198 5.15 2.05 -0.71
C VAL A 198 3.63 2.14 -0.92
N GLY A 199 2.97 2.92 -0.07
CA GLY A 199 1.52 3.16 -0.16
C GLY A 199 0.66 2.05 0.41
N SER A 200 1.25 1.07 1.08
CA SER A 200 0.55 -0.02 1.77
C SER A 200 1.19 -0.28 3.13
N VAL A 201 0.46 -0.98 3.99
CA VAL A 201 1.01 -1.51 5.24
C VAL A 201 1.64 -2.87 4.93
N TYR A 202 2.88 -3.08 5.38
CA TYR A 202 3.55 -4.38 5.27
C TYR A 202 2.65 -5.52 5.74
N PHE A 203 2.72 -6.68 5.10
CA PHE A 203 1.86 -7.81 5.39
C PHE A 203 1.81 -8.13 6.90
N TYR A 204 2.98 -8.28 7.54
CA TYR A 204 3.06 -8.58 8.97
C TYR A 204 2.64 -7.43 9.88
N ASN A 205 2.50 -6.20 9.34
CA ASN A 205 2.03 -5.03 10.05
C ASN A 205 0.52 -4.79 9.91
N ARG A 206 -0.17 -5.55 9.06
CA ARG A 206 -1.63 -5.48 8.90
C ARG A 206 -2.33 -5.83 10.21
N LYS A 207 -3.43 -5.15 10.48
CA LYS A 207 -4.14 -5.26 11.77
C LYS A 207 -4.51 -6.70 12.11
N GLU A 208 -5.15 -7.41 11.17
CA GLU A 208 -5.61 -8.79 11.32
C GLU A 208 -4.45 -9.77 11.56
N ILE A 209 -3.31 -9.54 10.90
CA ILE A 209 -2.10 -10.36 11.08
C ILE A 209 -1.48 -10.09 12.45
N LYS A 210 -1.35 -8.82 12.86
CA LYS A 210 -0.89 -8.47 14.21
C LYS A 210 -1.82 -9.01 15.30
N ASP A 211 -3.12 -9.06 15.05
CA ASP A 211 -4.08 -9.61 16.00
C ASP A 211 -3.90 -11.15 16.12
N LEU A 212 -3.77 -11.86 15.00
CA LEU A 212 -3.47 -13.30 15.00
C LEU A 212 -2.11 -13.61 15.65
N MET A 213 -1.08 -12.86 15.30
CA MET A 213 0.26 -12.99 15.90
C MET A 213 0.23 -12.77 17.42
N ALA A 214 -0.57 -11.81 17.90
CA ALA A 214 -0.71 -11.58 19.34
C ALA A 214 -1.43 -12.74 20.05
N TYR A 215 -2.38 -13.43 19.39
CA TYR A 215 -2.93 -14.68 19.90
C TYR A 215 -1.87 -15.76 20.02
N LEU A 216 -1.11 -15.99 18.96
CA LEU A 216 -0.05 -17.01 18.94
C LEU A 216 1.03 -16.72 19.99
N LYS A 217 1.45 -15.45 20.12
CA LYS A 217 2.42 -15.01 21.14
C LYS A 217 1.89 -15.22 22.57
N LEU A 218 0.65 -14.85 22.86
CA LEU A 218 0.05 -15.06 24.17
C LEU A 218 -0.14 -16.55 24.50
N ILE A 219 -0.50 -17.36 23.52
CA ILE A 219 -0.60 -18.83 23.66
C ILE A 219 0.77 -19.41 23.98
N TYR A 220 1.83 -18.94 23.35
CA TYR A 220 3.19 -19.36 23.63
C TYR A 220 3.66 -18.85 25.02
N ASN A 221 3.55 -17.57 25.27
CA ASN A 221 3.97 -16.91 26.51
C ASN A 221 2.80 -16.17 27.16
N LYS A 222 2.25 -16.72 28.24
CA LYS A 222 1.13 -16.12 28.98
C LYS A 222 1.47 -14.78 29.65
N ASP A 223 2.75 -14.50 29.86
CA ASP A 223 3.21 -13.27 30.51
C ASP A 223 3.45 -12.12 29.51
N ASP A 224 3.05 -12.29 28.25
CA ASP A 224 3.06 -11.23 27.24
C ASP A 224 1.84 -10.30 27.40
N ASP A 225 1.97 -9.34 28.31
CA ASP A 225 0.95 -8.33 28.59
C ASP A 225 0.61 -7.46 27.35
N VAL A 226 1.57 -7.25 26.43
CA VAL A 226 1.37 -6.46 25.20
C VAL A 226 0.40 -7.19 24.28
N SER A 227 0.65 -8.47 24.05
CA SER A 227 -0.23 -9.32 23.24
C SER A 227 -1.59 -9.49 23.92
N LEU A 228 -1.64 -9.73 25.23
CA LEU A 228 -2.88 -9.78 25.99
C LEU A 228 -3.74 -8.53 25.76
N MET A 229 -3.16 -7.36 26.00
CA MET A 229 -3.85 -6.08 25.87
C MET A 229 -4.37 -5.82 24.46
N ARG A 230 -3.67 -6.32 23.46
CA ARG A 230 -4.07 -6.21 22.07
C ARG A 230 -5.34 -7.01 21.76
N ILE A 231 -5.42 -8.24 22.25
CA ILE A 231 -6.44 -9.21 21.80
C ILE A 231 -7.55 -9.51 22.81
N ILE A 232 -7.45 -9.08 24.05
CA ILE A 232 -8.44 -9.40 25.08
C ILE A 232 -9.88 -9.03 24.68
N ASN A 233 -10.05 -8.01 23.83
CA ASN A 233 -11.33 -7.58 23.28
C ASN A 233 -11.39 -7.62 21.73
N VAL A 234 -10.60 -8.48 21.11
CA VAL A 234 -10.61 -8.74 19.66
C VAL A 234 -10.72 -10.25 19.42
N PRO A 235 -11.82 -10.75 18.85
CA PRO A 235 -13.12 -10.11 18.57
C PRO A 235 -13.78 -9.44 19.78
N ARG A 236 -14.81 -8.62 19.53
CA ARG A 236 -15.48 -7.85 20.61
C ARG A 236 -16.12 -8.75 21.67
N ARG A 237 -15.57 -8.75 22.89
CA ARG A 237 -16.04 -9.53 24.06
C ARG A 237 -16.74 -8.67 25.13
N LYS A 238 -16.95 -7.37 24.83
CA LYS A 238 -17.50 -6.40 25.79
C LYS A 238 -16.59 -6.19 27.03
N ILE A 239 -15.29 -6.39 26.86
CA ILE A 239 -14.26 -6.06 27.84
C ILE A 239 -13.83 -4.61 27.57
N GLY A 240 -14.31 -3.69 28.37
CA GLY A 240 -14.08 -2.26 28.18
C GLY A 240 -12.85 -1.74 28.94
N LYS A 241 -12.52 -0.47 28.68
CA LYS A 241 -11.35 0.21 29.30
C LYS A 241 -11.39 0.13 30.83
N MET A 242 -12.54 0.35 31.45
CA MET A 242 -12.67 0.27 32.93
C MET A 242 -12.32 -1.11 33.49
N THR A 243 -12.68 -2.18 32.79
CA THR A 243 -12.34 -3.55 33.19
C THR A 243 -10.83 -3.77 33.11
N ILE A 244 -10.23 -3.29 32.01
CA ILE A 244 -8.77 -3.37 31.80
C ILE A 244 -8.01 -2.56 32.87
N ASP A 245 -8.46 -1.36 33.20
CA ASP A 245 -7.82 -0.53 34.22
C ASP A 245 -7.87 -1.18 35.61
N LYS A 246 -9.02 -1.77 35.98
CA LYS A 246 -9.16 -2.58 37.22
C LYS A 246 -8.24 -3.80 37.23
N LEU A 247 -8.10 -4.47 36.09
CA LEU A 247 -7.21 -5.62 35.97
C LEU A 247 -5.74 -5.21 36.17
N ARG A 248 -5.34 -4.05 35.64
CA ARG A 248 -3.99 -3.49 35.86
C ARG A 248 -3.73 -3.14 37.32
N GLU A 249 -4.69 -2.48 37.98
CA GLU A 249 -4.57 -2.18 39.42
C GLU A 249 -4.38 -3.47 40.21
N LYS A 250 -5.22 -4.46 39.96
CA LYS A 250 -5.15 -5.78 40.61
C LYS A 250 -3.83 -6.50 40.37
N ALA A 251 -3.33 -6.51 39.12
CA ALA A 251 -2.06 -7.11 38.79
C ALA A 251 -0.88 -6.44 39.51
N ASN A 252 -0.91 -5.10 39.59
CA ASN A 252 0.09 -4.33 40.35
C ASN A 252 0.03 -4.63 41.86
N ASP A 253 -1.16 -4.68 42.46
CA ASP A 253 -1.33 -4.94 43.87
C ASP A 253 -0.86 -6.36 44.26
N LEU A 254 -1.07 -7.34 43.38
CA LEU A 254 -0.66 -8.73 43.57
C LEU A 254 0.78 -9.00 43.09
N ASN A 255 1.40 -8.07 42.39
CA ASN A 255 2.72 -8.20 41.77
C ASN A 255 2.82 -9.44 40.85
N VAL A 256 1.81 -9.62 39.98
CA VAL A 256 1.68 -10.72 39.01
C VAL A 256 1.46 -10.12 37.61
N SER A 257 1.53 -10.99 36.55
CA SER A 257 1.16 -10.59 35.18
C SER A 257 -0.34 -10.23 35.09
N LEU A 258 -0.72 -9.45 34.07
CA LEU A 258 -2.15 -9.18 33.79
C LEU A 258 -2.94 -10.48 33.61
N TYR A 259 -2.33 -11.47 32.93
CA TYR A 259 -2.93 -12.76 32.69
C TYR A 259 -3.23 -13.53 33.98
N ASP A 260 -2.29 -13.56 34.90
CA ASP A 260 -2.44 -14.26 36.20
C ASP A 260 -3.44 -13.55 37.11
N ALA A 261 -3.58 -12.22 36.98
CA ALA A 261 -4.58 -11.44 37.75
C ALA A 261 -6.03 -11.68 37.31
N ILE A 262 -6.26 -12.34 36.15
CA ILE A 262 -7.61 -12.69 35.69
C ILE A 262 -8.17 -13.85 36.47
N ASP A 263 -9.30 -13.62 37.18
CA ASP A 263 -10.00 -14.65 38.01
C ASP A 263 -11.52 -14.66 37.87
N SER A 264 -12.12 -13.71 37.15
CA SER A 264 -13.58 -13.59 37.08
C SER A 264 -14.01 -12.86 35.79
N GLY A 265 -15.32 -12.87 35.53
CA GLY A 265 -15.93 -12.12 34.42
C GLY A 265 -15.65 -12.70 33.06
N LYS A 266 -15.82 -11.87 32.03
CA LYS A 266 -15.56 -12.21 30.62
C LYS A 266 -14.08 -12.40 30.34
N GLU A 267 -13.22 -11.79 31.12
CA GLU A 267 -11.78 -11.96 31.09
C GLU A 267 -11.41 -13.40 31.45
N LEU A 268 -12.12 -14.03 32.36
CA LEU A 268 -11.92 -15.44 32.70
C LEU A 268 -12.34 -16.37 31.55
N GLU A 269 -13.43 -16.06 30.85
CA GLU A 269 -13.83 -16.81 29.64
C GLU A 269 -12.74 -16.72 28.58
N PHE A 270 -12.15 -15.53 28.37
CA PHE A 270 -11.03 -15.35 27.48
C PHE A 270 -9.79 -16.12 27.94
N LYS A 271 -9.46 -16.08 29.23
CA LYS A 271 -8.33 -16.84 29.79
C LYS A 271 -8.52 -18.35 29.59
N ASN A 272 -9.72 -18.87 29.83
CA ASN A 272 -10.03 -20.29 29.62
C ASN A 272 -9.86 -20.69 28.13
N LEU A 273 -10.27 -19.83 27.19
CA LEU A 273 -10.04 -20.05 25.76
C LEU A 273 -8.53 -20.13 25.44
N ILE A 274 -7.72 -19.24 25.99
CA ILE A 274 -6.27 -19.28 25.80
C ILE A 274 -5.65 -20.54 26.39
N GLU A 275 -6.07 -20.96 27.59
CA GLU A 275 -5.58 -22.22 28.22
C GLU A 275 -6.00 -23.46 27.42
N GLU A 276 -7.21 -23.49 26.86
CA GLU A 276 -7.65 -24.57 25.96
C GLU A 276 -6.73 -24.64 24.72
N LEU A 277 -6.45 -23.51 24.08
CA LEU A 277 -5.55 -23.46 22.90
C LEU A 277 -4.11 -23.84 23.29
N ARG A 278 -3.62 -23.38 24.45
CA ARG A 278 -2.28 -23.73 24.93
C ARG A 278 -2.09 -25.25 25.12
N SER A 279 -3.13 -25.94 25.61
CA SER A 279 -3.07 -27.40 25.82
C SER A 279 -2.95 -28.16 24.50
N GLN A 280 -3.39 -27.59 23.36
CA GLN A 280 -3.44 -28.27 22.05
C GLN A 280 -2.33 -27.85 21.10
N LYS A 281 -1.48 -26.89 21.46
CA LYS A 281 -0.50 -26.27 20.55
C LYS A 281 0.54 -27.25 19.97
N ASP A 282 0.84 -28.34 20.68
CA ASP A 282 1.84 -29.33 20.29
C ASP A 282 1.18 -30.65 19.80
N GLU A 283 -0.14 -30.72 19.67
CA GLU A 283 -0.89 -31.94 19.30
C GLU A 283 -1.13 -32.05 17.78
N MET A 284 -0.84 -31.01 17.01
CA MET A 284 -1.13 -30.97 15.58
C MET A 284 -0.08 -30.16 14.82
N THR A 285 -0.15 -30.16 13.48
CA THR A 285 0.72 -29.31 12.65
C THR A 285 0.44 -27.83 12.93
N LEU A 286 1.44 -26.98 12.72
CA LEU A 286 1.33 -25.53 12.94
C LEU A 286 0.18 -24.90 12.14
N ALA A 287 0.02 -25.29 10.88
CA ALA A 287 -1.06 -24.80 10.03
C ALA A 287 -2.45 -25.17 10.57
N ASN A 288 -2.62 -26.41 11.08
CA ASN A 288 -3.85 -26.85 11.69
C ASN A 288 -4.10 -26.14 13.04
N PHE A 289 -3.04 -25.87 13.78
CA PHE A 289 -3.14 -25.10 15.02
C PHE A 289 -3.56 -23.65 14.75
N ILE A 290 -2.99 -22.99 13.73
CA ILE A 290 -3.43 -21.65 13.33
C ILE A 290 -4.90 -21.65 12.92
N GLN A 291 -5.35 -22.66 12.17
CA GLN A 291 -6.77 -22.80 11.82
C GLN A 291 -7.65 -22.95 13.07
N LEU A 292 -7.23 -23.77 14.01
CA LEU A 292 -7.94 -23.94 15.29
C LEU A 292 -8.04 -22.62 16.08
N VAL A 293 -6.96 -21.83 16.10
CA VAL A 293 -6.95 -20.49 16.72
C VAL A 293 -7.97 -19.58 16.04
N LEU A 294 -7.97 -19.52 14.70
CA LEU A 294 -8.92 -18.71 13.93
C LEU A 294 -10.38 -19.09 14.21
N ASP A 295 -10.67 -20.40 14.27
CA ASP A 295 -12.02 -20.92 14.50
C ASP A 295 -12.49 -20.67 15.94
N LYS A 296 -11.68 -21.00 16.93
CA LYS A 296 -12.02 -20.88 18.37
C LYS A 296 -12.14 -19.42 18.81
N THR A 297 -11.32 -18.53 18.25
CA THR A 297 -11.36 -17.10 18.55
C THR A 297 -12.50 -16.37 17.85
N ASN A 298 -13.09 -16.95 16.78
CA ASN A 298 -14.09 -16.35 15.90
C ASN A 298 -13.58 -15.10 15.14
N LEU A 299 -12.27 -14.97 14.90
CA LEU A 299 -11.70 -13.84 14.15
C LEU A 299 -12.29 -13.72 12.75
N ILE A 300 -12.37 -14.84 12.02
CA ILE A 300 -12.95 -14.87 10.66
C ILE A 300 -14.44 -14.52 10.70
N LYS A 301 -15.21 -15.08 11.65
CA LYS A 301 -16.66 -14.83 11.76
C LYS A 301 -16.99 -13.36 12.04
N GLU A 302 -16.16 -12.65 12.82
CA GLU A 302 -16.34 -11.22 13.05
C GLU A 302 -16.17 -10.45 11.72
N LEU A 303 -15.12 -10.76 10.96
CA LEU A 303 -14.88 -10.15 9.66
C LEU A 303 -15.98 -10.45 8.64
N GLU A 304 -16.44 -11.71 8.55
CA GLU A 304 -17.58 -12.10 7.70
C GLU A 304 -18.84 -11.27 8.00
N SER A 305 -19.06 -10.94 9.28
CA SER A 305 -20.21 -10.15 9.72
C SER A 305 -20.17 -8.68 9.25
N GLU A 306 -18.99 -8.16 8.88
CA GLU A 306 -18.84 -6.78 8.38
C GLU A 306 -19.38 -6.60 6.96
N ASN A 307 -19.42 -7.67 6.15
CA ASN A 307 -19.95 -7.70 4.77
C ASN A 307 -19.37 -6.61 3.87
N THR A 308 -18.07 -6.38 3.93
CA THR A 308 -17.34 -5.37 3.14
C THR A 308 -16.20 -6.02 2.37
N ILE A 309 -15.83 -5.43 1.24
CA ILE A 309 -14.65 -5.86 0.43
C ILE A 309 -13.36 -5.81 1.28
N GLU A 310 -13.26 -4.84 2.18
CA GLU A 310 -12.13 -4.75 3.10
C GLU A 310 -12.07 -5.94 4.07
N ALA A 311 -13.22 -6.41 4.56
CA ALA A 311 -13.28 -7.59 5.42
C ALA A 311 -12.92 -8.87 4.67
N GLU A 312 -13.35 -9.02 3.41
CA GLU A 312 -12.94 -10.12 2.53
C GLU A 312 -11.42 -10.16 2.36
N THR A 313 -10.81 -9.02 2.05
CA THR A 313 -9.35 -8.90 1.94
C THR A 313 -8.63 -9.28 3.25
N ARG A 314 -9.18 -8.91 4.42
CA ARG A 314 -8.60 -9.31 5.71
C ARG A 314 -8.69 -10.81 5.96
N ILE A 315 -9.79 -11.45 5.54
CA ILE A 315 -9.96 -12.92 5.61
C ILE A 315 -8.93 -13.61 4.70
N GLU A 316 -8.73 -13.10 3.48
CA GLU A 316 -7.69 -13.59 2.56
C GLU A 316 -6.30 -13.49 3.21
N ASN A 317 -5.97 -12.38 3.87
CA ASN A 317 -4.72 -12.20 4.58
C ASN A 317 -4.52 -13.24 5.70
N LEU A 318 -5.56 -13.56 6.47
CA LEU A 318 -5.51 -14.59 7.52
C LEU A 318 -5.27 -15.98 6.93
N ASN A 319 -5.92 -16.30 5.79
CA ASN A 319 -5.72 -17.56 5.08
C ASN A 319 -4.31 -17.66 4.50
N GLU A 320 -3.77 -16.55 3.97
CA GLU A 320 -2.41 -16.49 3.47
C GLU A 320 -1.38 -16.70 4.60
N PHE A 321 -1.60 -16.11 5.77
CA PHE A 321 -0.75 -16.36 6.94
C PHE A 321 -0.68 -17.85 7.30
N LYS A 322 -1.81 -18.57 7.19
CA LYS A 322 -1.83 -20.03 7.35
C LYS A 322 -1.03 -20.74 6.26
N THR A 323 -1.11 -20.28 5.02
CA THR A 323 -0.32 -20.83 3.90
C THR A 323 1.18 -20.66 4.13
N ILE A 324 1.60 -19.52 4.68
CA ILE A 324 2.99 -19.31 5.09
C ILE A 324 3.43 -20.36 6.11
N ALA A 325 2.60 -20.67 7.11
CA ALA A 325 2.92 -21.70 8.09
C ALA A 325 3.07 -23.10 7.44
N ILE A 326 2.21 -23.47 6.48
CA ILE A 326 2.34 -24.74 5.72
C ILE A 326 3.71 -24.80 5.03
N GLN A 327 4.12 -23.73 4.39
CA GLN A 327 5.39 -23.72 3.64
C GLN A 327 6.62 -23.74 4.55
N PHE A 328 6.53 -23.12 5.73
CA PHE A 328 7.57 -23.29 6.73
C PHE A 328 7.71 -24.77 7.13
N GLU A 329 6.59 -25.47 7.37
CA GLU A 329 6.61 -26.90 7.67
C GLU A 329 7.14 -27.75 6.50
N GLU A 330 6.81 -27.40 5.26
CA GLU A 330 7.34 -28.08 4.06
C GLU A 330 8.85 -27.90 3.90
N ASN A 331 9.38 -26.70 4.17
CA ASN A 331 10.78 -26.36 3.97
C ASN A 331 11.70 -26.83 5.11
N TYR A 332 11.22 -26.79 6.35
CA TYR A 332 12.04 -27.02 7.55
C TYR A 332 11.60 -28.25 8.36
N GLY A 333 10.54 -28.96 7.96
CA GLY A 333 9.95 -30.07 8.69
C GLY A 333 8.97 -29.62 9.78
N ILE A 334 8.70 -30.47 10.78
CA ILE A 334 7.81 -30.12 11.89
C ILE A 334 8.47 -29.01 12.72
N ILE A 335 7.84 -27.85 12.75
CA ILE A 335 8.34 -26.65 13.42
C ILE A 335 7.48 -26.38 14.66
N SER A 336 8.12 -26.03 15.77
CA SER A 336 7.41 -25.58 16.97
C SER A 336 6.80 -24.18 16.75
N LEU A 337 5.75 -23.86 17.53
CA LEU A 337 5.18 -22.50 17.54
C LEU A 337 6.24 -21.44 17.90
N GLU A 338 7.20 -21.80 18.77
CA GLU A 338 8.31 -20.94 19.16
C GLU A 338 9.21 -20.59 17.98
N ASP A 339 9.68 -21.61 17.25
CA ASP A 339 10.57 -21.41 16.09
C ASP A 339 9.89 -20.55 15.02
N PHE A 340 8.62 -20.83 14.75
CA PHE A 340 7.84 -20.04 13.80
C PHE A 340 7.69 -18.57 14.23
N LEU A 341 7.37 -18.31 15.50
CA LEU A 341 7.24 -16.94 16.02
C LEU A 341 8.58 -16.18 15.99
N ASN A 342 9.69 -16.86 16.25
CA ASN A 342 11.02 -16.29 16.18
C ASN A 342 11.37 -15.91 14.73
N GLU A 343 11.12 -16.82 13.78
CA GLU A 343 11.40 -16.57 12.36
C GLU A 343 10.56 -15.42 11.82
N ILE A 344 9.25 -15.42 12.06
CA ILE A 344 8.37 -14.31 11.64
C ILE A 344 8.78 -12.98 12.30
N SER A 345 9.24 -12.99 13.54
CA SER A 345 9.70 -11.77 14.22
C SER A 345 10.98 -11.24 13.60
N LEU A 346 11.94 -12.10 13.25
CA LEU A 346 13.15 -11.70 12.51
C LEU A 346 12.82 -11.06 11.18
N VAL A 347 11.89 -11.64 10.44
CA VAL A 347 11.42 -11.13 9.15
C VAL A 347 10.74 -9.76 9.30
N ALA A 348 9.87 -9.59 10.29
CA ALA A 348 9.20 -8.32 10.56
C ALA A 348 10.20 -7.22 10.96
N ASP A 349 11.19 -7.56 11.79
CA ASP A 349 12.22 -6.62 12.26
C ASP A 349 13.17 -6.21 11.12
N ILE A 350 13.56 -7.14 10.25
CA ILE A 350 14.38 -6.83 9.06
C ILE A 350 13.67 -5.82 8.17
N THR A 351 12.37 -5.94 8.04
CA THR A 351 11.54 -5.05 7.23
C THR A 351 11.42 -3.63 7.83
N GLU A 352 11.43 -3.49 9.15
CA GLU A 352 11.40 -2.18 9.83
C GLU A 352 12.77 -1.47 9.88
N TYR A 353 13.86 -2.20 10.08
CA TYR A 353 15.20 -1.62 10.33
C TYR A 353 15.94 -1.15 9.07
N LYS A 354 15.62 -1.68 7.87
CA LYS A 354 16.33 -1.39 6.62
C LYS A 354 15.55 -0.51 5.64
N ASN A 355 14.76 0.41 6.11
CA ASN A 355 13.82 1.23 5.33
C ASN A 355 14.41 2.08 4.17
N ASN A 356 15.74 2.17 4.00
CA ASN A 356 16.33 2.98 2.92
C ASN A 356 17.05 2.19 1.83
N ASP A 357 17.46 0.93 2.05
CA ASP A 357 18.31 0.16 1.13
C ASP A 357 17.65 -1.12 0.56
N GLY A 358 16.34 -1.23 0.59
CA GLY A 358 15.61 -2.41 0.11
C GLY A 358 14.97 -2.22 -1.27
N ILE A 359 14.64 -3.35 -1.90
CA ILE A 359 13.85 -3.38 -3.14
C ILE A 359 12.51 -2.68 -2.91
N THR A 360 12.07 -1.88 -3.88
CA THR A 360 10.83 -1.11 -3.77
C THR A 360 9.68 -1.86 -4.40
N LEU A 361 8.64 -2.16 -3.60
CA LEU A 361 7.37 -2.73 -4.05
C LEU A 361 6.31 -1.65 -4.02
N MET A 362 5.62 -1.41 -5.13
CA MET A 362 4.55 -0.40 -5.19
C MET A 362 3.59 -0.62 -6.35
N THR A 363 2.45 0.04 -6.28
CA THR A 363 1.56 0.07 -7.44
C THR A 363 2.13 0.97 -8.55
N VAL A 364 1.82 0.66 -9.82
CA VAL A 364 2.18 1.54 -10.96
C VAL A 364 1.66 2.97 -10.78
N HIS A 365 0.55 3.16 -10.06
CA HIS A 365 0.05 4.48 -9.71
C HIS A 365 0.98 5.24 -8.75
N SER A 366 1.49 4.54 -7.74
CA SER A 366 2.42 5.11 -6.77
C SER A 366 3.80 5.38 -7.37
N ALA A 367 4.15 4.67 -8.45
CA ALA A 367 5.42 4.81 -9.16
C ALA A 367 5.46 6.05 -10.08
N LYS A 368 4.30 6.67 -10.36
CA LYS A 368 4.27 7.89 -11.19
C LYS A 368 5.15 8.98 -10.58
N GLY A 369 6.05 9.54 -11.40
CA GLY A 369 7.02 10.55 -10.98
C GLY A 369 8.31 10.00 -10.35
N LEU A 370 8.40 8.69 -10.12
CA LEU A 370 9.61 8.01 -9.65
C LEU A 370 10.40 7.39 -10.82
N GLU A 371 11.63 6.96 -10.51
CA GLU A 371 12.52 6.30 -11.47
C GLU A 371 13.37 5.25 -10.78
N PHE A 372 13.64 4.13 -11.49
CA PHE A 372 14.44 3.01 -11.01
C PHE A 372 15.25 2.45 -12.17
N ASP A 373 16.47 1.97 -11.91
CA ASP A 373 17.34 1.42 -12.95
C ASP A 373 16.83 0.06 -13.46
N ASN A 374 16.20 -0.74 -12.57
CA ASN A 374 15.66 -2.05 -12.90
C ASN A 374 14.21 -2.16 -12.45
N VAL A 375 13.31 -2.43 -13.37
CA VAL A 375 11.87 -2.46 -13.12
C VAL A 375 11.26 -3.79 -13.55
N PHE A 376 10.56 -4.44 -12.63
CA PHE A 376 9.71 -5.60 -12.89
C PHE A 376 8.26 -5.17 -12.86
N ILE A 377 7.56 -5.29 -13.99
CA ILE A 377 6.11 -5.06 -14.06
C ILE A 377 5.44 -6.42 -14.02
N VAL A 378 4.63 -6.66 -13.00
CA VAL A 378 4.07 -7.98 -12.69
C VAL A 378 2.55 -7.99 -12.67
N GLY A 379 1.97 -9.18 -12.78
CA GLY A 379 0.53 -9.37 -12.79
C GLY A 379 -0.14 -8.78 -14.03
N LEU A 380 0.50 -8.90 -15.20
CA LEU A 380 -0.04 -8.47 -16.49
C LEU A 380 -1.10 -9.47 -16.98
N GLU A 381 -2.29 -9.39 -16.38
CA GLU A 381 -3.40 -10.30 -16.60
C GLU A 381 -4.65 -9.56 -17.05
N GLU A 382 -5.45 -10.20 -17.95
CA GLU A 382 -6.76 -9.69 -18.32
C GLU A 382 -7.63 -9.38 -17.10
N SER A 383 -8.35 -8.27 -17.13
CA SER A 383 -9.20 -7.76 -16.07
C SER A 383 -8.50 -7.19 -14.84
N ILE A 384 -7.18 -7.33 -14.72
CA ILE A 384 -6.36 -6.75 -13.64
C ILE A 384 -5.48 -5.64 -14.21
N PHE A 385 -4.58 -5.99 -15.13
CA PHE A 385 -3.64 -5.09 -15.77
C PHE A 385 -3.35 -5.58 -17.19
N PRO A 386 -4.33 -5.40 -18.11
CA PRO A 386 -4.23 -5.86 -19.50
C PRO A 386 -3.17 -5.11 -20.30
#